data_2d96d7649e3174f663838e8fee08a71f
#
_entry.id   2d96d7649e3174f663838e8fee08a71f
#
_cell.length_a   1.000
_cell.length_b   1.000
_cell.length_c   1.000
_cell.angle_alpha   90.00
_cell.angle_beta   90.00
_cell.angle_gamma   90.00
#
_symmetry.space_group_name_H-M   'P 1'
#
loop_
_entity.id
_entity.type
_entity.pdbx_description
1 polymer ?
#
loop_
_entity_poly.entity_id
_entity_poly.type
_entity_poly.pdbx_seq_one_letter_code
_entity_poly.pdbx_strand_id
1 'polypeptide(L)'
;MLLKTVALRFATALGMVYVLLFATVATAMLQTPDRFGMFMRYAPAPLVWGALPATRMWLWARAGSLSQGDPAPEFALQTHDGSSRVALSSLRGRPVVLVFGSYT
;
A
#
# COMPACT_ATOMS: atom_id res chain seq x y z
N MET A 1 -40.60 -20.02 3.47
CA MET A 1 -40.28 -19.27 2.25
C MET A 1 -39.79 -17.86 2.58
N LEU A 2 -40.52 -17.10 3.37
CA LEU A 2 -40.17 -15.71 3.74
C LEU A 2 -38.80 -15.62 4.45
N LEU A 3 -38.51 -16.50 5.40
CA LEU A 3 -37.26 -16.49 6.16
C LEU A 3 -36.01 -16.71 5.26
N LYS A 4 -36.10 -17.61 4.28
CA LYS A 4 -35.03 -17.86 3.32
C LYS A 4 -34.77 -16.64 2.42
N THR A 5 -35.83 -15.94 2.01
CA THR A 5 -35.71 -14.74 1.18
C THR A 5 -35.08 -13.59 1.97
N VAL A 6 -35.48 -13.42 3.24
CA VAL A 6 -34.89 -12.41 4.13
C VAL A 6 -33.42 -12.72 4.41
N ALA A 7 -33.09 -13.96 4.73
CA ALA A 7 -31.70 -14.38 4.96
C ALA A 7 -30.84 -14.16 3.72
N LEU A 8 -31.35 -14.50 2.53
CA LEU A 8 -30.63 -14.28 1.28
C LEU A 8 -30.38 -12.78 1.02
N ARG A 9 -31.40 -11.94 1.19
CA ARG A 9 -31.26 -10.48 1.03
C ARG A 9 -30.24 -9.89 1.99
N PHE A 10 -30.26 -10.35 3.26
CA PHE A 10 -29.30 -9.92 4.26
C PHE A 10 -27.87 -10.35 3.90
N ALA A 11 -27.69 -11.62 3.48
CA ALA A 11 -26.39 -12.12 3.04
C ALA A 11 -25.85 -11.35 1.81
N THR A 12 -26.74 -11.04 0.85
CA THR A 12 -26.35 -10.25 -0.33
C THR A 12 -25.93 -8.83 0.05
N ALA A 13 -26.71 -8.18 0.94
CA ALA A 13 -26.36 -6.85 1.41
C ALA A 13 -25.01 -6.82 2.14
N LEU A 14 -24.78 -7.79 3.02
CA LEU A 14 -23.50 -7.95 3.73
C LEU A 14 -22.34 -8.19 2.77
N GLY A 15 -22.54 -9.03 1.75
CA GLY A 15 -21.56 -9.27 0.69
C GLY A 15 -21.21 -8.02 -0.10
N MET A 16 -22.21 -7.21 -0.46
CA MET A 16 -21.98 -5.93 -1.14
C MET A 16 -21.21 -4.95 -0.28
N VAL A 17 -21.53 -4.84 1.01
CA VAL A 17 -20.80 -3.99 1.95
C VAL A 17 -19.34 -4.43 2.06
N TYR A 18 -19.09 -5.74 2.13
CA TYR A 18 -17.73 -6.29 2.18
C TYR A 18 -16.94 -5.96 0.91
N VAL A 19 -17.54 -6.13 -0.27
CA VAL A 19 -16.89 -5.81 -1.55
C VAL A 19 -16.58 -4.31 -1.66
N LEU A 20 -17.49 -3.44 -1.23
CA LEU A 20 -17.26 -2.00 -1.19
C LEU A 20 -16.13 -1.63 -0.24
N LEU A 21 -16.10 -2.22 0.94
CA LEU A 21 -15.01 -2.02 1.91
C LEU A 21 -13.66 -2.46 1.32
N PHE A 22 -13.62 -3.65 0.72
CA PHE A 22 -12.42 -4.18 0.07
C PHE A 22 -11.94 -3.24 -1.05
N ALA A 23 -12.82 -2.82 -1.95
CA ALA A 23 -12.49 -1.92 -3.06
C ALA A 23 -12.00 -0.56 -2.57
N THR A 24 -12.61 0.00 -1.54
CA THR A 24 -12.22 1.27 -0.94
C THR A 24 -10.81 1.19 -0.35
N VAL A 25 -10.52 0.17 0.44
CA VAL A 25 -9.21 -0.02 1.06
C VAL A 25 -8.14 -0.33 0.00
N ALA A 26 -8.44 -1.18 -0.98
CA ALA A 26 -7.53 -1.47 -2.09
C ALA A 26 -7.16 -0.20 -2.87
N THR A 27 -8.16 0.62 -3.21
CA THR A 27 -7.94 1.90 -3.89
C THR A 27 -7.10 2.85 -3.05
N ALA A 28 -7.35 2.93 -1.74
CA ALA A 28 -6.56 3.75 -0.83
C ALA A 28 -5.10 3.27 -0.76
N MET A 29 -4.85 1.96 -0.74
CA MET A 29 -3.50 1.38 -0.72
C MET A 29 -2.69 1.67 -1.99
N LEU A 30 -3.35 1.89 -3.12
CA LEU A 30 -2.71 2.27 -4.39
C LEU A 30 -2.36 3.77 -4.48
N GLN A 31 -2.85 4.58 -3.54
CA GLN A 31 -2.55 6.01 -3.51
C GLN A 31 -1.13 6.30 -3.00
N THR A 32 -0.72 7.57 -3.14
CA THR A 32 0.53 8.06 -2.54
C THR A 32 0.54 7.85 -1.02
N PRO A 33 1.73 7.68 -0.40
CA PRO A 33 1.83 7.47 1.05
C PRO A 33 1.08 8.52 1.89
N ASP A 34 1.11 9.79 1.48
CA ASP A 34 0.43 10.87 2.18
C ASP A 34 -1.10 10.71 2.17
N ARG A 35 -1.65 10.36 1.00
CA ARG A 35 -3.09 10.13 0.85
C ARG A 35 -3.55 8.89 1.60
N PHE A 36 -2.76 7.82 1.53
CA PHE A 36 -3.03 6.61 2.31
C PHE A 36 -2.98 6.89 3.82
N GLY A 37 -1.98 7.64 4.30
CA GLY A 37 -1.87 8.05 5.69
C GLY A 37 -3.08 8.88 6.15
N MET A 38 -3.55 9.79 5.29
CA MET A 38 -4.77 10.58 5.56
C MET A 38 -6.01 9.69 5.65
N PHE A 39 -6.17 8.73 4.74
CA PHE A 39 -7.25 7.74 4.79
C PHE A 39 -7.21 6.94 6.10
N MET A 40 -6.04 6.41 6.48
CA MET A 40 -5.87 5.59 7.68
C MET A 40 -6.11 6.35 8.99
N ARG A 41 -5.99 7.68 8.97
CA ARG A 41 -6.32 8.51 10.14
C ARG A 41 -7.80 8.42 10.51
N TYR A 42 -8.68 8.25 9.52
CA TYR A 42 -10.14 8.19 9.71
C TYR A 42 -10.68 6.76 9.60
N ALA A 43 -9.91 5.84 9.04
CA ALA A 43 -10.34 4.44 8.88
C ALA A 43 -10.26 3.71 10.23
N PRO A 44 -11.28 2.90 10.59
CA PRO A 44 -11.24 2.08 11.79
C PRO A 44 -10.24 0.94 11.60
N ALA A 45 -9.03 1.11 12.11
CA ALA A 45 -7.93 0.15 11.96
C ALA A 45 -8.32 -1.30 12.32
N PRO A 46 -9.07 -1.58 13.40
CA PRO A 46 -9.51 -2.94 13.72
C PRO A 46 -10.37 -3.57 12.61
N LEU A 47 -11.20 -2.76 11.93
CA LEU A 47 -12.03 -3.24 10.83
C LEU A 47 -11.18 -3.55 9.59
N VAL A 48 -10.26 -2.66 9.24
CA VAL A 48 -9.37 -2.84 8.08
C VAL A 48 -8.46 -4.05 8.26
N TRP A 49 -7.80 -4.16 9.39
CA TRP A 49 -6.82 -5.23 9.66
C TRP A 49 -7.45 -6.53 10.15
N GLY A 50 -8.68 -6.48 10.69
CA GLY A 50 -9.38 -7.65 11.20
C GLY A 50 -10.34 -8.30 10.20
N ALA A 51 -11.04 -7.50 9.39
CA ALA A 51 -12.04 -8.01 8.45
C ALA A 51 -11.50 -8.29 7.05
N LEU A 52 -10.38 -7.64 6.65
CA LEU A 52 -9.79 -7.76 5.32
C LEU A 52 -8.43 -8.48 5.39
N PRO A 53 -7.99 -9.15 4.30
CA PRO A 53 -6.63 -9.66 4.18
C PRO A 53 -5.62 -8.52 3.91
N ALA A 54 -5.62 -7.50 4.77
CA ALA A 54 -4.98 -6.21 4.55
C ALA A 54 -3.47 -6.33 4.32
N THR A 55 -2.79 -7.25 4.99
CA THR A 55 -1.36 -7.50 4.76
C THR A 55 -1.07 -7.95 3.33
N ARG A 56 -1.88 -8.89 2.81
CA ARG A 56 -1.73 -9.38 1.42
C ARG A 56 -2.07 -8.28 0.41
N MET A 57 -3.12 -7.51 0.68
CA MET A 57 -3.51 -6.37 -0.15
C MET A 57 -2.41 -5.32 -0.19
N TRP A 58 -1.79 -5.02 0.95
CA TRP A 58 -0.67 -4.09 1.05
C TRP A 58 0.55 -4.56 0.25
N LEU A 59 0.95 -5.81 0.42
CA LEU A 59 2.08 -6.40 -0.32
C LEU A 59 1.82 -6.35 -1.83
N TRP A 60 0.60 -6.68 -2.26
CA TRP A 60 0.20 -6.58 -3.66
C TRP A 60 0.26 -5.13 -4.17
N ALA A 61 -0.31 -4.17 -3.44
CA ALA A 61 -0.36 -2.77 -3.83
C ALA A 61 1.04 -2.12 -3.90
N ARG A 62 2.01 -2.64 -3.15
CA ARG A 62 3.38 -2.12 -3.04
C ARG A 62 4.46 -3.01 -3.67
N ALA A 63 4.06 -4.08 -4.35
CA ALA A 63 5.01 -5.03 -4.95
C ALA A 63 5.95 -4.39 -5.97
N GLY A 64 5.52 -3.31 -6.63
CA GLY A 64 6.29 -2.70 -7.70
C GLY A 64 6.35 -3.57 -8.96
N SER A 65 7.07 -3.12 -9.97
CA SER A 65 7.20 -3.79 -11.27
C SER A 65 8.64 -4.18 -11.60
N LEU A 66 9.57 -3.95 -10.69
CA LEU A 66 11.00 -4.22 -10.93
C LEU A 66 11.35 -5.68 -10.66
N SER A 67 12.14 -6.24 -11.55
CA SER A 67 12.70 -7.58 -11.46
C SER A 67 14.23 -7.51 -11.38
N GLN A 68 14.85 -8.62 -10.99
CA GLN A 68 16.30 -8.73 -10.99
C GLN A 68 16.83 -8.60 -12.42
N GLY A 69 17.78 -7.69 -12.61
CA GLY A 69 18.36 -7.37 -13.94
C GLY A 69 17.76 -6.12 -14.57
N ASP A 70 16.66 -5.60 -14.07
CA ASP A 70 16.10 -4.35 -14.55
C ASP A 70 16.99 -3.15 -14.16
N PRO A 71 17.03 -2.09 -14.98
CA PRO A 71 17.74 -0.88 -14.62
C PRO A 71 17.05 -0.25 -13.40
N ALA A 72 17.85 0.11 -12.40
CA ALA A 72 17.34 0.77 -11.19
C ALA A 72 16.75 2.14 -11.55
N PRO A 73 15.54 2.46 -11.03
CA PRO A 73 14.95 3.78 -11.20
C PRO A 73 15.85 4.88 -10.66
N GLU A 74 15.96 5.97 -11.40
CA GLU A 74 16.75 7.11 -10.95
C GLU A 74 16.10 7.78 -9.73
N PHE A 75 16.93 8.16 -8.78
CA PHE A 75 16.51 8.98 -7.65
C PHE A 75 17.60 10.00 -7.30
N ALA A 76 17.23 11.07 -6.66
CA ALA A 76 18.13 12.04 -6.07
C ALA A 76 17.70 12.33 -4.64
N LEU A 77 18.51 11.95 -3.68
CA LEU A 77 18.23 12.10 -2.26
C LEU A 77 19.15 13.16 -1.65
N GLN A 78 18.59 13.94 -0.74
CA GLN A 78 19.36 14.89 0.05
C GLN A 78 20.17 14.13 1.12
N THR A 79 21.41 14.55 1.33
CA THR A 79 22.23 13.98 2.42
C THR A 79 21.61 14.31 3.78
N HIS A 80 21.91 13.49 4.80
CA HIS A 80 21.33 13.66 6.13
C HIS A 80 21.61 15.05 6.75
N ASP A 81 22.76 15.62 6.45
CA ASP A 81 23.15 16.97 6.89
C ASP A 81 22.56 18.10 6.03
N GLY A 82 21.80 17.73 4.98
CA GLY A 82 21.18 18.68 4.07
C GLY A 82 22.13 19.44 3.15
N SER A 83 23.44 19.16 3.19
CA SER A 83 24.48 19.92 2.49
C SER A 83 24.53 19.66 0.98
N SER A 84 24.12 18.46 0.54
CA SER A 84 24.21 18.07 -0.87
C SER A 84 23.09 17.11 -1.28
N ARG A 85 23.02 16.85 -2.59
CA ARG A 85 22.15 15.82 -3.17
C ARG A 85 22.98 14.75 -3.84
N VAL A 86 22.60 13.49 -3.64
CA VAL A 86 23.23 12.34 -4.29
C VAL A 86 22.22 11.74 -5.25
N ALA A 87 22.57 11.73 -6.53
CA ALA A 87 21.79 11.05 -7.57
C ALA A 87 22.36 9.64 -7.78
N LEU A 88 21.50 8.65 -8.04
CA LEU A 88 21.93 7.28 -8.32
C LEU A 88 22.88 7.24 -9.54
N SER A 89 22.60 8.03 -10.56
CA SER A 89 23.42 8.15 -11.76
C SER A 89 24.87 8.56 -11.47
N SER A 90 25.11 9.35 -10.42
CA SER A 90 26.48 9.75 -10.02
C SER A 90 27.30 8.62 -9.42
N LEU A 91 26.64 7.52 -9.04
CA LEU A 91 27.27 6.35 -8.42
C LEU A 91 27.51 5.21 -9.41
N ARG A 92 27.21 5.39 -10.70
CA ARG A 92 27.41 4.38 -11.72
C ARG A 92 28.88 3.96 -11.83
N GLY A 93 29.11 2.70 -12.20
CA GLY A 93 30.45 2.13 -12.33
C GLY A 93 30.99 1.47 -11.06
N ARG A 94 30.22 1.46 -9.98
CA ARG A 94 30.55 0.75 -8.73
C ARG A 94 29.28 0.13 -8.12
N PRO A 95 29.41 -0.96 -7.36
CA PRO A 95 28.26 -1.55 -6.66
C PRO A 95 27.65 -0.56 -5.67
N VAL A 96 26.32 -0.48 -5.66
CA VAL A 96 25.55 0.35 -4.71
C VAL A 96 24.59 -0.55 -3.94
N VAL A 97 24.66 -0.51 -2.62
CA VAL A 97 23.72 -1.21 -1.74
C VAL A 97 22.81 -0.16 -1.09
N LEU A 98 21.51 -0.31 -1.33
CA LEU A 98 20.49 0.54 -0.70
C LEU A 98 19.93 -0.16 0.53
N VAL A 99 19.94 0.51 1.66
CA VAL A 99 19.33 0.03 2.90
C VAL A 99 18.18 0.98 3.26
N PHE A 100 17.00 0.40 3.39
CA PHE A 100 15.80 1.13 3.81
C PHE A 100 15.54 0.85 5.28
N GLY A 101 15.27 1.89 6.04
CA GLY A 101 14.97 1.78 7.46
C GLY A 101 14.10 2.93 7.95
N SER A 102 13.54 2.75 9.14
CA SER A 102 12.82 3.78 9.87
C SER A 102 13.47 3.99 11.22
N TYR A 103 13.49 5.22 11.69
CA TYR A 103 13.96 5.57 13.03
C TYR A 103 12.88 5.38 14.11
N THR A 104 11.71 4.81 13.75
CA THR A 104 10.60 4.55 14.67
C THR A 104 10.66 3.16 15.26
#